data_4e105901caae5199f45acc90697a365c
#
_entry.id   4e105901caae5199f45acc90697a365c
#
_cell.length_a   1.000
_cell.length_b   1.000
_cell.length_c   1.000
_cell.angle_alpha   90.00
_cell.angle_beta   90.00
_cell.angle_gamma   90.00
#
_symmetry.space_group_name_H-M   'P 1'
#
loop_
_entity.id
_entity.type
_entity.pdbx_description
1 polymer ?
#
loop_
_entity_poly.entity_id
_entity_poly.type
_entity_poly.pdbx_seq_one_letter_code
_entity_poly.pdbx_strand_id
1 'polypeptide(L)'
;YRKEATGSLNDEKLRKLHERLLYLRNLEEKKEQVISSIEEQGKMTEELKEKILLAETLVTVEDLYRPYRPKRRTRATIAKEKGLEPLAAYMMLQQAKEPLEETAKQYISEEKEVKTEEEAIAGAKDIIAEIISDNADYRTWIRKTTMKKGKVVSTAKDPETESVYELSLIH
;
A
#
# COMPACT_ATOMS: atom_id res chain seq x y z
N TYR A 1 -1.89 36.68 -29.18
CA TYR A 1 -2.54 35.88 -28.12
C TYR A 1 -1.59 35.55 -26.94
N ARG A 2 -0.31 35.18 -27.18
CA ARG A 2 0.61 34.82 -26.12
C ARG A 2 0.91 35.94 -25.12
N LYS A 3 1.18 37.17 -25.60
CA LYS A 3 1.52 38.30 -24.72
C LYS A 3 0.33 38.83 -23.96
N GLU A 4 -0.81 38.89 -24.59
CA GLU A 4 -2.04 39.43 -24.00
C GLU A 4 -2.66 38.51 -22.98
N ALA A 5 -2.72 37.17 -23.29
CA ALA A 5 -3.36 36.19 -22.43
C ALA A 5 -2.44 35.66 -21.30
N THR A 6 -1.12 35.69 -21.49
CA THR A 6 -0.18 35.02 -20.55
C THR A 6 0.78 36.00 -19.87
N GLY A 7 0.71 37.29 -20.14
CA GLY A 7 1.65 38.27 -19.60
C GLY A 7 3.11 38.00 -19.98
N SER A 8 3.35 37.38 -21.13
CA SER A 8 4.70 36.99 -21.63
C SER A 8 5.35 35.87 -20.81
N LEU A 9 4.58 34.89 -20.34
CA LEU A 9 5.13 33.67 -19.75
C LEU A 9 6.08 32.96 -20.73
N ASN A 10 7.23 32.52 -20.20
CA ASN A 10 8.18 31.75 -20.99
C ASN A 10 7.67 30.32 -21.23
N ASP A 11 8.25 29.63 -22.22
CA ASP A 11 7.82 28.29 -22.62
C ASP A 11 7.97 27.24 -21.50
N GLU A 12 8.93 27.42 -20.61
CA GLU A 12 9.11 26.52 -19.44
C GLU A 12 7.94 26.63 -18.44
N LYS A 13 7.51 27.87 -18.15
CA LYS A 13 6.35 28.08 -17.25
C LYS A 13 5.06 27.56 -17.86
N LEU A 14 4.87 27.72 -19.17
CA LEU A 14 3.72 27.20 -19.89
C LEU A 14 3.72 25.66 -19.89
N ARG A 15 4.89 25.02 -20.05
CA ARG A 15 5.02 23.58 -19.95
C ARG A 15 4.67 23.08 -18.55
N LYS A 16 5.22 23.68 -17.51
CA LYS A 16 4.91 23.32 -16.10
C LYS A 16 3.42 23.50 -15.79
N LEU A 17 2.80 24.56 -16.31
CA LEU A 17 1.36 24.78 -16.17
C LEU A 17 0.56 23.67 -16.85
N HIS A 18 0.92 23.31 -18.08
CA HIS A 18 0.28 22.26 -18.84
C HIS A 18 0.41 20.90 -18.14
N GLU A 19 1.62 20.54 -17.71
CA GLU A 19 1.89 19.30 -16.96
C GLU A 19 1.06 19.23 -15.67
N ARG A 20 1.00 20.36 -14.94
CA ARG A 20 0.19 20.43 -13.72
C ARG A 20 -1.31 20.31 -13.99
N LEU A 21 -1.80 20.92 -15.07
CA LEU A 21 -3.20 20.81 -15.47
C LEU A 21 -3.56 19.37 -15.85
N LEU A 22 -2.71 18.69 -16.63
CA LEU A 22 -2.90 17.27 -16.96
C LEU A 22 -2.90 16.40 -15.70
N TYR A 23 -1.95 16.64 -14.80
CA TYR A 23 -1.89 15.91 -13.53
C TYR A 23 -3.18 16.06 -12.71
N LEU A 24 -3.70 17.29 -12.58
CA LEU A 24 -4.91 17.55 -11.82
C LEU A 24 -6.15 16.90 -12.48
N ARG A 25 -6.26 16.92 -13.80
CA ARG A 25 -7.33 16.23 -14.52
C ARG A 25 -7.27 14.71 -14.28
N ASN A 26 -6.09 14.12 -14.39
CA ASN A 26 -5.89 12.70 -14.10
C ASN A 26 -6.20 12.36 -12.64
N LEU A 27 -5.91 13.28 -11.70
CA LEU A 27 -6.24 13.10 -10.30
C LEU A 27 -7.76 13.05 -10.08
N GLU A 28 -8.51 13.99 -10.65
CA GLU A 28 -9.97 14.01 -10.52
C GLU A 28 -10.62 12.79 -11.21
N GLU A 29 -10.20 12.45 -12.41
CA GLU A 29 -10.66 11.22 -13.09
C GLU A 29 -10.39 9.97 -12.25
N LYS A 30 -9.22 9.89 -11.63
CA LYS A 30 -8.87 8.77 -10.75
C LYS A 30 -9.74 8.71 -9.51
N LYS A 31 -10.07 9.85 -8.89
CA LYS A 31 -10.99 9.91 -7.76
C LYS A 31 -12.38 9.36 -8.13
N GLU A 32 -12.92 9.80 -9.26
CA GLU A 32 -14.22 9.35 -9.77
C GLU A 32 -14.22 7.83 -10.00
N GLN A 33 -13.20 7.29 -10.68
CA GLN A 33 -13.05 5.86 -10.93
C GLN A 33 -12.99 5.05 -9.63
N VAL A 34 -12.23 5.53 -8.65
CA VAL A 34 -12.07 4.84 -7.35
C VAL A 34 -13.37 4.87 -6.56
N ILE A 35 -14.05 6.01 -6.51
CA ILE A 35 -15.36 6.15 -5.84
C ILE A 35 -16.36 5.18 -6.46
N SER A 36 -16.52 5.19 -7.78
CA SER A 36 -17.44 4.29 -8.50
C SER A 36 -17.13 2.82 -8.20
N SER A 37 -15.84 2.44 -8.27
CA SER A 37 -15.43 1.06 -8.00
C SER A 37 -15.71 0.59 -6.57
N ILE A 38 -15.61 1.46 -5.58
CA ILE A 38 -15.90 1.12 -4.18
C ILE A 38 -17.41 1.13 -3.92
N GLU A 39 -18.16 2.04 -4.56
CA GLU A 39 -19.63 2.08 -4.51
C GLU A 39 -20.23 0.82 -5.10
N GLU A 40 -19.75 0.34 -6.26
CA GLU A 40 -20.14 -0.93 -6.89
C GLU A 40 -19.93 -2.14 -5.98
N GLN A 41 -18.92 -2.11 -5.12
CA GLN A 41 -18.65 -3.15 -4.12
C GLN A 41 -19.54 -3.03 -2.87
N GLY A 42 -20.35 -1.97 -2.74
CA GLY A 42 -21.15 -1.70 -1.56
C GLY A 42 -20.34 -1.39 -0.29
N LYS A 43 -19.09 -0.95 -0.45
CA LYS A 43 -18.15 -0.69 0.66
C LYS A 43 -17.83 0.78 0.86
N MET A 44 -18.49 1.68 0.12
CA MET A 44 -18.28 3.11 0.27
C MET A 44 -18.90 3.61 1.57
N THR A 45 -18.15 4.42 2.29
CA THR A 45 -18.64 5.19 3.46
C THR A 45 -18.45 6.68 3.20
N GLU A 46 -19.27 7.52 3.85
CA GLU A 46 -19.16 8.99 3.70
C GLU A 46 -17.76 9.49 4.10
N GLU A 47 -17.20 8.96 5.18
CA GLU A 47 -15.85 9.32 5.61
C GLU A 47 -14.78 8.96 4.58
N LEU A 48 -14.88 7.78 3.96
CA LEU A 48 -13.95 7.35 2.92
C LEU A 48 -14.08 8.20 1.66
N LYS A 49 -15.31 8.52 1.25
CA LYS A 49 -15.60 9.39 0.12
C LYS A 49 -15.00 10.77 0.32
N GLU A 50 -15.18 11.35 1.49
CA GLU A 50 -14.59 12.64 1.84
C GLU A 50 -13.06 12.59 1.78
N LYS A 51 -12.43 11.56 2.35
CA LYS A 51 -10.97 11.37 2.29
C LYS A 51 -10.46 11.28 0.84
N ILE A 52 -11.18 10.58 -0.04
CA ILE A 52 -10.79 10.48 -1.46
C ILE A 52 -10.93 11.83 -2.14
N LEU A 53 -12.03 12.56 -1.92
CA LEU A 53 -12.25 13.87 -2.52
C LEU A 53 -11.21 14.90 -2.07
N LEU A 54 -10.81 14.88 -0.80
CA LEU A 54 -9.78 15.76 -0.24
C LEU A 54 -8.34 15.36 -0.59
N ALA A 55 -8.14 14.21 -1.21
CA ALA A 55 -6.80 13.74 -1.60
C ALA A 55 -6.17 14.68 -2.64
N GLU A 56 -4.97 15.18 -2.37
CA GLU A 56 -4.24 16.13 -3.22
C GLU A 56 -3.28 15.43 -4.20
N THR A 57 -3.09 14.11 -4.04
CA THR A 57 -2.16 13.35 -4.88
C THR A 57 -2.73 12.00 -5.32
N LEU A 58 -2.34 11.55 -6.51
CA LEU A 58 -2.67 10.23 -7.02
C LEU A 58 -2.25 9.11 -6.05
N VAL A 59 -1.11 9.28 -5.42
CA VAL A 59 -0.57 8.29 -4.45
C VAL A 59 -1.49 8.15 -3.23
N THR A 60 -2.06 9.26 -2.74
CA THR A 60 -3.02 9.22 -1.62
C THR A 60 -4.31 8.51 -2.04
N VAL A 61 -4.82 8.79 -3.24
CA VAL A 61 -6.01 8.11 -3.78
C VAL A 61 -5.76 6.60 -3.91
N GLU A 62 -4.60 6.21 -4.46
CA GLU A 62 -4.22 4.80 -4.59
C GLU A 62 -4.07 4.09 -3.24
N ASP A 63 -3.50 4.77 -2.23
CA ASP A 63 -3.37 4.22 -0.88
C ASP A 63 -4.76 3.98 -0.23
N LEU A 64 -5.71 4.90 -0.41
CA LEU A 64 -7.08 4.76 0.07
C LEU A 64 -7.86 3.65 -0.67
N TYR A 65 -7.60 3.48 -1.96
CA TYR A 65 -8.23 2.45 -2.79
C TYR A 65 -7.68 1.04 -2.54
N ARG A 66 -6.44 0.93 -2.06
CA ARG A 66 -5.72 -0.35 -1.97
C ARG A 66 -6.47 -1.49 -1.28
N PRO A 67 -7.17 -1.28 -0.15
CA PRO A 67 -7.96 -2.33 0.51
C PRO A 67 -9.12 -2.87 -0.35
N TYR A 68 -9.62 -2.05 -1.28
CA TYR A 68 -10.80 -2.34 -2.12
C TYR A 68 -10.44 -2.82 -3.52
N ARG A 69 -9.16 -2.67 -3.89
CA ARG A 69 -8.70 -3.07 -5.22
C ARG A 69 -8.79 -4.57 -5.39
N PRO A 70 -9.36 -5.07 -6.51
CA PRO A 70 -9.33 -6.50 -6.83
C PRO A 70 -7.90 -7.03 -6.79
N LYS A 71 -7.66 -8.02 -5.95
CA LYS A 71 -6.33 -8.62 -5.78
C LYS A 71 -6.30 -9.99 -6.44
N ARG A 72 -5.13 -10.38 -6.92
CA ARG A 72 -4.86 -11.79 -7.23
C ARG A 72 -4.87 -12.57 -5.92
N ARG A 73 -5.06 -13.89 -6.01
CA ARG A 73 -4.99 -14.80 -4.86
C ARG A 73 -3.63 -14.65 -4.16
N THR A 74 -3.64 -14.11 -2.94
CA THR A 74 -2.46 -13.88 -2.11
C THR A 74 -2.35 -14.97 -1.03
N ARG A 75 -1.21 -15.03 -0.33
CA ARG A 75 -1.07 -15.89 0.85
C ARG A 75 -2.10 -15.54 1.93
N ALA A 76 -2.37 -14.26 2.12
CA ALA A 76 -3.41 -13.81 3.05
C ALA A 76 -4.81 -14.26 2.63
N THR A 77 -5.14 -14.24 1.32
CA THR A 77 -6.42 -14.76 0.81
C THR A 77 -6.55 -16.26 1.12
N ILE A 78 -5.48 -17.04 0.87
CA ILE A 78 -5.44 -18.48 1.18
C ILE A 78 -5.64 -18.70 2.69
N ALA A 79 -4.97 -17.92 3.53
CA ALA A 79 -5.10 -18.03 4.98
C ALA A 79 -6.53 -17.68 5.46
N LYS A 80 -7.21 -16.72 4.83
CA LYS A 80 -8.62 -16.40 5.09
C LYS A 80 -9.55 -17.53 4.68
N GLU A 81 -9.33 -18.14 3.49
CA GLU A 81 -10.07 -19.32 3.03
C GLU A 81 -9.91 -20.49 4.03
N LYS A 82 -8.75 -20.64 4.65
CA LYS A 82 -8.47 -21.59 5.72
C LYS A 82 -9.11 -21.22 7.07
N GLY A 83 -9.77 -20.06 7.17
CA GLY A 83 -10.48 -19.62 8.38
C GLY A 83 -9.58 -19.09 9.49
N LEU A 84 -8.42 -18.54 9.16
CA LEU A 84 -7.43 -18.01 10.12
C LEU A 84 -7.64 -16.54 10.48
N GLU A 85 -8.69 -15.88 9.97
CA GLU A 85 -9.00 -14.49 10.32
C GLU A 85 -9.21 -14.24 11.82
N PRO A 86 -9.95 -15.09 12.57
CA PRO A 86 -10.11 -14.88 14.01
C PRO A 86 -8.79 -14.99 14.78
N LEU A 87 -7.88 -15.88 14.35
CA LEU A 87 -6.55 -15.97 14.95
C LEU A 87 -5.72 -14.72 14.67
N ALA A 88 -5.79 -14.19 13.45
CA ALA A 88 -5.15 -12.93 13.09
C ALA A 88 -5.70 -11.75 13.92
N ALA A 89 -7.03 -11.69 14.11
CA ALA A 89 -7.66 -10.67 14.96
C ALA A 89 -7.21 -10.79 16.42
N TYR A 90 -7.16 -12.01 16.97
CA TYR A 90 -6.67 -12.26 18.32
C TYR A 90 -5.21 -11.78 18.49
N MET A 91 -4.34 -12.09 17.52
CA MET A 91 -2.95 -11.63 17.54
C MET A 91 -2.85 -10.09 17.48
N MET A 92 -3.69 -9.43 16.70
CA MET A 92 -3.69 -7.97 16.59
C MET A 92 -4.13 -7.26 17.87
N LEU A 93 -4.99 -7.86 18.66
CA LEU A 93 -5.42 -7.30 19.95
C LEU A 93 -4.29 -7.19 20.98
N GLN A 94 -3.20 -7.96 20.83
CA GLN A 94 -2.03 -7.96 21.74
C GLN A 94 -2.39 -8.13 23.22
N GLN A 95 -3.55 -8.72 23.51
CA GLN A 95 -4.09 -8.94 24.86
C GLN A 95 -4.18 -10.43 25.18
N ALA A 96 -3.30 -11.22 24.58
CA ALA A 96 -3.26 -12.66 24.77
C ALA A 96 -3.08 -13.01 26.26
N LYS A 97 -4.05 -13.71 26.82
CA LYS A 97 -3.96 -14.26 28.18
C LYS A 97 -3.32 -15.64 28.18
N GLU A 98 -3.34 -16.32 27.05
CA GLU A 98 -2.84 -17.67 26.84
C GLU A 98 -1.67 -17.64 25.84
N PRO A 99 -0.75 -18.60 25.90
CA PRO A 99 0.28 -18.75 24.87
C PRO A 99 -0.34 -18.85 23.48
N LEU A 100 0.29 -18.20 22.50
CA LEU A 100 -0.24 -18.15 21.13
C LEU A 100 -0.39 -19.55 20.51
N GLU A 101 0.52 -20.44 20.85
CA GLU A 101 0.53 -21.84 20.41
C GLU A 101 -0.73 -22.60 20.89
N GLU A 102 -1.14 -22.38 22.14
CA GLU A 102 -2.37 -22.98 22.68
C GLU A 102 -3.61 -22.51 21.92
N THR A 103 -3.70 -21.22 21.64
CA THR A 103 -4.80 -20.65 20.84
C THR A 103 -4.76 -21.17 19.40
N ALA A 104 -3.59 -21.31 18.81
CA ALA A 104 -3.41 -21.77 17.44
C ALA A 104 -3.84 -23.24 17.23
N LYS A 105 -3.74 -24.10 18.27
CA LYS A 105 -4.21 -25.51 18.23
C LYS A 105 -5.69 -25.63 17.81
N GLN A 106 -6.51 -24.68 18.18
CA GLN A 106 -7.94 -24.68 17.85
C GLN A 106 -8.23 -24.51 16.35
N TYR A 107 -7.24 -24.05 15.59
CA TYR A 107 -7.34 -23.79 14.14
C TYR A 107 -6.72 -24.90 13.28
N ILE A 108 -6.17 -25.95 13.91
CA ILE A 108 -5.67 -27.13 13.20
C ILE A 108 -6.87 -27.88 12.61
N SER A 109 -6.86 -28.09 11.30
CA SER A 109 -7.92 -28.81 10.59
C SER A 109 -7.35 -29.42 9.30
N GLU A 110 -7.48 -30.74 9.17
CA GLU A 110 -7.09 -31.44 7.92
C GLU A 110 -7.97 -30.99 6.74
N GLU A 111 -9.26 -30.75 6.98
CA GLU A 111 -10.21 -30.29 5.96
C GLU A 111 -9.81 -28.92 5.37
N LYS A 112 -9.24 -28.06 6.19
CA LYS A 112 -8.77 -26.73 5.80
C LYS A 112 -7.28 -26.69 5.47
N GLU A 113 -6.63 -27.84 5.38
CA GLU A 113 -5.20 -27.97 5.09
C GLU A 113 -4.30 -27.16 6.04
N VAL A 114 -4.65 -27.09 7.32
CA VAL A 114 -3.83 -26.53 8.40
C VAL A 114 -3.39 -27.69 9.28
N LYS A 115 -2.14 -28.10 9.16
CA LYS A 115 -1.63 -29.33 9.80
C LYS A 115 -0.97 -29.07 11.14
N THR A 116 -0.39 -27.90 11.32
CA THR A 116 0.37 -27.56 12.53
C THR A 116 0.01 -26.16 13.07
N GLU A 117 0.35 -25.94 14.32
CA GLU A 117 0.20 -24.63 14.99
C GLU A 117 1.02 -23.55 14.27
N GLU A 118 2.23 -23.91 13.82
CA GLU A 118 3.11 -23.00 13.09
C GLU A 118 2.49 -22.57 11.77
N GLU A 119 1.82 -23.48 11.05
CA GLU A 119 1.10 -23.14 9.81
C GLU A 119 -0.07 -22.19 10.08
N ALA A 120 -0.82 -22.42 11.16
CA ALA A 120 -1.91 -21.53 11.57
C ALA A 120 -1.38 -20.13 11.91
N ILE A 121 -0.31 -20.04 12.70
CA ILE A 121 0.31 -18.78 13.08
C ILE A 121 0.92 -18.07 11.85
N ALA A 122 1.57 -18.80 10.95
CA ALA A 122 2.12 -18.24 9.71
C ALA A 122 1.02 -17.66 8.82
N GLY A 123 -0.09 -18.37 8.63
CA GLY A 123 -1.24 -17.86 7.89
C GLY A 123 -1.87 -16.64 8.54
N ALA A 124 -2.02 -16.61 9.86
CA ALA A 124 -2.49 -15.44 10.59
C ALA A 124 -1.55 -14.23 10.41
N LYS A 125 -0.23 -14.46 10.44
CA LYS A 125 0.78 -13.41 10.15
C LYS A 125 0.66 -12.89 8.72
N ASP A 126 0.39 -13.72 7.74
CA ASP A 126 0.19 -13.29 6.34
C ASP A 126 -1.04 -12.37 6.22
N ILE A 127 -2.13 -12.67 6.94
CA ILE A 127 -3.31 -11.79 7.01
C ILE A 127 -2.97 -10.44 7.64
N ILE A 128 -2.27 -10.45 8.78
CA ILE A 128 -1.86 -9.23 9.48
C ILE A 128 -0.93 -8.38 8.59
N ALA A 129 0.02 -9.02 7.93
CA ALA A 129 0.94 -8.33 7.01
C ALA A 129 0.19 -7.65 5.85
N GLU A 130 -0.85 -8.29 5.32
CA GLU A 130 -1.71 -7.68 4.29
C GLU A 130 -2.47 -6.48 4.85
N ILE A 131 -3.09 -6.58 6.04
CA ILE A 131 -3.81 -5.50 6.70
C ILE A 131 -2.90 -4.29 6.91
N ILE A 132 -1.70 -4.51 7.44
CA ILE A 132 -0.71 -3.44 7.67
C ILE A 132 -0.25 -2.82 6.34
N SER A 133 0.04 -3.66 5.34
CA SER A 133 0.50 -3.19 4.01
C SER A 133 -0.55 -2.35 3.28
N ASP A 134 -1.83 -2.61 3.52
CA ASP A 134 -2.94 -1.91 2.85
C ASP A 134 -3.42 -0.68 3.61
N ASN A 135 -2.95 -0.48 4.85
CA ASN A 135 -3.35 0.67 5.65
C ASN A 135 -2.74 1.96 5.11
N ALA A 136 -3.58 2.90 4.70
CA ALA A 136 -3.17 4.16 4.07
C ALA A 136 -2.35 5.05 5.02
N ASP A 137 -2.66 5.05 6.32
CA ASP A 137 -1.95 5.86 7.31
C ASP A 137 -0.54 5.35 7.55
N TYR A 138 -0.36 4.01 7.66
CA TYR A 138 0.97 3.40 7.76
C TYR A 138 1.81 3.67 6.51
N ARG A 139 1.23 3.56 5.33
CA ARG A 139 1.92 3.86 4.07
C ARG A 139 2.36 5.32 4.00
N THR A 140 1.48 6.24 4.39
CA THR A 140 1.79 7.67 4.46
C THR A 140 2.90 7.95 5.46
N TRP A 141 2.84 7.36 6.63
CA TRP A 141 3.87 7.51 7.67
C TRP A 141 5.22 6.96 7.22
N ILE A 142 5.26 5.74 6.66
CA ILE A 142 6.48 5.13 6.12
C ILE A 142 7.09 6.03 5.05
N ARG A 143 6.29 6.50 4.08
CA ARG A 143 6.76 7.38 2.99
C ARG A 143 7.37 8.67 3.54
N LYS A 144 6.67 9.35 4.44
CA LYS A 144 7.18 10.58 5.08
C LYS A 144 8.47 10.33 5.85
N THR A 145 8.55 9.23 6.58
CA THR A 145 9.72 8.88 7.38
C THR A 145 10.91 8.53 6.48
N THR A 146 10.69 7.75 5.43
CA THR A 146 11.72 7.38 4.46
C THR A 146 12.24 8.61 3.71
N MET A 147 11.37 9.51 3.27
CA MET A 147 11.79 10.76 2.64
C MET A 147 12.63 11.65 3.56
N LYS A 148 12.36 11.64 4.86
CA LYS A 148 13.08 12.46 5.84
C LYS A 148 14.39 11.84 6.31
N LYS A 149 14.43 10.51 6.49
CA LYS A 149 15.54 9.79 7.16
C LYS A 149 16.22 8.78 6.24
N GLY A 150 15.63 8.43 5.12
CA GLY A 150 16.16 7.43 4.20
C GLY A 150 17.46 7.89 3.58
N LYS A 151 18.36 6.93 3.36
CA LYS A 151 19.61 7.14 2.63
C LYS A 151 19.55 6.30 1.35
N VAL A 152 20.07 6.84 0.28
CA VAL A 152 20.33 6.07 -0.95
C VAL A 152 21.68 5.41 -0.78
N VAL A 153 21.70 4.08 -0.85
CA VAL A 153 22.94 3.29 -0.73
C VAL A 153 23.12 2.53 -2.04
N SER A 154 24.28 2.66 -2.64
CA SER A 154 24.70 1.87 -3.80
C SER A 154 25.79 0.92 -3.38
N THR A 155 25.63 -0.37 -3.67
CA THR A 155 26.61 -1.40 -3.37
C THR A 155 26.87 -2.25 -4.61
N ALA A 156 28.11 -2.65 -4.82
CA ALA A 156 28.44 -3.58 -5.87
C ALA A 156 27.77 -4.94 -5.60
N LYS A 157 27.21 -5.56 -6.63
CA LYS A 157 26.64 -6.91 -6.54
C LYS A 157 27.75 -7.95 -6.25
N ASP A 158 28.90 -7.72 -6.83
CA ASP A 158 30.12 -8.50 -6.66
C ASP A 158 31.29 -7.53 -6.48
N PRO A 159 31.80 -7.36 -5.23
CA PRO A 159 32.90 -6.43 -4.94
C PRO A 159 34.23 -6.84 -5.58
N GLU A 160 34.39 -8.12 -5.97
CA GLU A 160 35.62 -8.67 -6.56
C GLU A 160 35.71 -8.43 -8.06
N THR A 161 34.59 -8.09 -8.71
CA THR A 161 34.54 -7.85 -10.14
C THR A 161 34.80 -6.37 -10.46
N GLU A 162 35.92 -6.06 -11.09
CA GLU A 162 36.21 -4.72 -11.59
C GLU A 162 35.13 -4.26 -12.59
N SER A 163 34.58 -3.07 -12.38
CA SER A 163 33.52 -2.50 -13.19
C SER A 163 33.81 -1.04 -13.53
N VAL A 164 33.43 -0.63 -14.73
CA VAL A 164 33.49 0.77 -15.15
C VAL A 164 32.62 1.70 -14.28
N TYR A 165 31.71 1.12 -13.50
CA TYR A 165 30.82 1.84 -12.58
C TYR A 165 31.35 1.95 -11.15
N GLU A 166 32.59 1.49 -10.90
CA GLU A 166 33.18 1.49 -9.56
C GLU A 166 33.24 2.89 -8.94
N LEU A 167 33.51 3.91 -9.76
CA LEU A 167 33.53 5.32 -9.36
C LEU A 167 32.15 5.90 -9.03
N SER A 168 31.06 5.22 -9.38
CA SER A 168 29.68 5.65 -9.09
C SER A 168 29.10 5.07 -7.81
N LEU A 169 29.87 4.22 -7.11
CA LEU A 169 29.48 3.68 -5.81
C LEU A 169 29.64 4.79 -4.75
N ILE A 170 28.54 5.31 -4.28
CA ILE A 170 28.52 6.29 -3.18
C ILE A 170 28.57 5.52 -1.86
N HIS A 171 29.63 5.71 -1.15
CA HIS A 171 29.79 5.14 0.19
C HIS A 171 29.09 5.96 1.27
#